data_631d989be22b3bcd1af7bef7ed7f4530
#
_entry.id   631d989be22b3bcd1af7bef7ed7f4530
#
_cell.length_a   1.000
_cell.length_b   1.000
_cell.length_c   1.000
_cell.angle_alpha   90.00
_cell.angle_beta   90.00
_cell.angle_gamma   90.00
#
_symmetry.space_group_name_H-M   'P 1'
#
loop_
_entity.id
_entity.type
_entity.pdbx_description
1 polymer ?
#
loop_
_entity_poly.entity_id
_entity_poly.type
_entity_poly.pdbx_seq_one_letter_code
_entity_poly.pdbx_strand_id
1 'polypeptide(L)'
;MKKLIAQHLKKSYKGREVVSDLSMIVSAGEIVGLLGPNGAGKTTSFYMIVGLIKQDAGKITIGDHDISQTPMHGRAKAGLGYLPQEASVFRKLSVSDNLMAILELRSDLSKNGRQRERERLLDEFHLGHLSSTKGMALSGGERRRVEIARALCSNPKFMLLDEPF
;
A
#
# COMPACT_ATOMS: atom_id res chain seq x y z
N MET A 1 15.36 10.80 10.56
CA MET A 1 14.77 9.63 9.88
C MET A 1 13.28 9.87 9.70
N LYS A 2 12.69 9.55 8.53
CA LYS A 2 11.24 9.67 8.34
C LYS A 2 10.53 8.58 9.14
N LYS A 3 9.43 8.96 9.80
CA LYS A 3 8.57 8.05 10.57
C LYS A 3 7.14 8.16 10.04
N LEU A 4 6.43 7.05 10.03
CA LEU A 4 4.98 7.01 9.96
C LEU A 4 4.48 6.93 11.40
N ILE A 5 3.65 7.90 11.81
CA ILE A 5 3.14 7.97 13.16
C ILE A 5 1.63 8.07 13.10
N ALA A 6 0.95 7.19 13.81
CA ALA A 6 -0.47 7.26 14.13
C ALA A 6 -0.61 7.47 15.62
N GLN A 7 -1.41 8.47 16.04
CA GLN A 7 -1.57 8.84 17.45
C GLN A 7 -3.06 8.92 17.79
N HIS A 8 -3.46 8.19 18.84
CA HIS A 8 -4.80 8.25 19.42
C HIS A 8 -5.92 8.09 18.39
N LEU A 9 -5.74 7.20 17.40
CA LEU A 9 -6.77 6.96 16.38
C LEU A 9 -7.99 6.31 17.02
N LYS A 10 -9.16 6.88 16.71
CA LYS A 10 -10.46 6.36 17.17
C LYS A 10 -11.39 6.16 16.00
N LYS A 11 -12.23 5.12 16.07
CA LYS A 11 -13.30 4.87 15.12
C LYS A 11 -14.47 4.17 15.74
N SER A 12 -15.66 4.74 15.53
CA SER A 12 -16.94 4.16 15.94
C SER A 12 -17.88 4.04 14.76
N TYR A 13 -18.72 3.01 14.77
CA TYR A 13 -19.80 2.81 13.80
C TYR A 13 -21.11 2.61 14.57
N LYS A 14 -22.11 3.46 14.29
CA LYS A 14 -23.45 3.38 14.90
C LYS A 14 -23.38 3.22 16.43
N GLY A 15 -22.53 4.00 17.09
CA GLY A 15 -22.36 3.98 18.55
C GLY A 15 -21.50 2.85 19.10
N ARG A 16 -21.05 1.89 18.26
CA ARG A 16 -20.09 0.86 18.66
C ARG A 16 -18.68 1.31 18.36
N GLU A 17 -17.85 1.40 19.38
CA GLU A 17 -16.42 1.67 19.25
C GLU A 17 -15.71 0.44 18.70
N VAL A 18 -15.01 0.61 17.57
CA VAL A 18 -14.24 -0.45 16.87
C VAL A 18 -12.74 -0.26 17.09
N VAL A 19 -12.29 1.00 17.15
CA VAL A 19 -10.93 1.35 17.53
C VAL A 19 -11.03 2.44 18.59
N SER A 20 -10.62 2.13 19.83
CA SER A 20 -10.75 3.01 21.00
C SER A 20 -9.60 4.00 21.15
N ASP A 21 -8.37 3.52 20.96
CA ASP A 21 -7.15 4.33 21.02
C ASP A 21 -5.99 3.55 20.42
N LEU A 22 -5.71 3.76 19.13
CA LEU A 22 -4.57 3.16 18.48
C LEU A 22 -3.46 4.20 18.34
N SER A 23 -2.29 3.89 18.90
CA SER A 23 -1.06 4.65 18.67
C SER A 23 0.03 3.71 18.21
N MET A 24 0.73 4.07 17.12
CA MET A 24 1.85 3.31 16.58
C MET A 24 2.86 4.21 15.88
N ILE A 25 4.10 3.77 15.86
CA ILE A 25 5.21 4.44 15.17
C ILE A 25 5.94 3.38 14.35
N VAL A 26 6.22 3.71 13.10
CA VAL A 26 7.05 2.90 12.22
C VAL A 26 8.19 3.77 11.71
N SER A 27 9.42 3.37 11.98
CA SER A 27 10.63 4.05 11.51
C SER A 27 11.06 3.48 10.14
N ALA A 28 11.85 4.25 9.38
CA ALA A 28 12.42 3.74 8.14
C ALA A 28 13.31 2.51 8.41
N GLY A 29 13.07 1.42 7.65
CA GLY A 29 13.77 0.14 7.82
C GLY A 29 13.21 -0.77 8.92
N GLU A 30 12.16 -0.35 9.62
CA GLU A 30 11.51 -1.12 10.68
C GLU A 30 10.30 -1.88 10.13
N ILE A 31 10.07 -3.09 10.65
CA ILE A 31 8.87 -3.89 10.40
C ILE A 31 8.08 -3.96 11.70
N VAL A 32 6.83 -3.49 11.65
CA VAL A 32 5.92 -3.50 12.80
C VAL A 32 4.71 -4.37 12.49
N GLY A 33 4.41 -5.34 13.35
CA GLY A 33 3.24 -6.20 13.25
C GLY A 33 2.09 -5.70 14.13
N LEU A 34 0.89 -5.52 13.53
CA LEU A 34 -0.34 -5.26 14.26
C LEU A 34 -1.07 -6.58 14.49
N LEU A 35 -0.98 -7.08 15.73
CA LEU A 35 -1.56 -8.37 16.11
C LEU A 35 -2.85 -8.18 16.93
N GLY A 36 -3.72 -9.16 16.87
CA GLY A 36 -4.97 -9.18 17.63
C GLY A 36 -5.99 -10.17 17.07
N PRO A 37 -7.02 -10.52 17.83
CA PRO A 37 -8.07 -11.44 17.41
C PRO A 37 -8.91 -10.85 16.25
N ASN A 38 -9.73 -11.70 15.63
CA ASN A 38 -10.70 -11.24 14.63
C ASN A 38 -11.70 -10.26 15.29
N GLY A 39 -11.99 -9.16 14.57
CA GLY A 39 -12.84 -8.10 15.09
C GLY A 39 -12.15 -7.09 16.00
N ALA A 40 -10.85 -7.20 16.27
CA ALA A 40 -10.09 -6.24 17.08
C ALA A 40 -9.83 -4.88 16.41
N GLY A 41 -10.43 -4.63 15.26
CA GLY A 41 -10.26 -3.36 14.55
C GLY A 41 -8.99 -3.22 13.71
N LYS A 42 -8.21 -4.30 13.49
CA LYS A 42 -6.96 -4.25 12.71
C LYS A 42 -7.16 -3.67 11.31
N THR A 43 -8.05 -4.25 10.53
CA THR A 43 -8.37 -3.77 9.16
C THR A 43 -8.92 -2.34 9.17
N THR A 44 -9.75 -1.99 10.18
CA THR A 44 -10.24 -0.62 10.36
C THR A 44 -9.09 0.35 10.60
N SER A 45 -8.11 -0.03 11.42
CA SER A 45 -6.91 0.75 11.69
C SER A 45 -6.07 0.96 10.43
N PHE A 46 -5.88 -0.11 9.64
CA PHE A 46 -5.22 -0.02 8.33
C PHE A 46 -5.97 0.95 7.40
N TYR A 47 -7.27 0.82 7.29
CA TYR A 47 -8.09 1.68 6.43
C TYR A 47 -8.06 3.15 6.85
N MET A 48 -7.98 3.44 8.16
CA MET A 48 -7.77 4.80 8.64
C MET A 48 -6.39 5.33 8.23
N ILE A 49 -5.32 4.53 8.37
CA ILE A 49 -3.96 4.96 8.03
C ILE A 49 -3.81 5.13 6.50
N VAL A 50 -4.39 4.23 5.69
CA VAL A 50 -4.36 4.31 4.22
C VAL A 50 -5.24 5.47 3.70
N GLY A 51 -6.27 5.87 4.44
CA GLY A 51 -7.21 6.92 4.05
C GLY A 51 -8.41 6.42 3.25
N LEU A 52 -8.74 5.12 3.38
CA LEU A 52 -9.98 4.52 2.87
C LEU A 52 -11.18 4.89 3.73
N ILE A 53 -10.99 5.04 5.04
CA ILE A 53 -11.99 5.55 5.96
C ILE A 53 -11.40 6.71 6.77
N LYS A 54 -12.25 7.65 7.15
CA LYS A 54 -11.87 8.76 8.01
C LYS A 54 -11.91 8.34 9.46
N GLN A 55 -10.84 8.65 10.22
CA GLN A 55 -10.82 8.52 11.68
C GLN A 55 -11.77 9.55 12.33
N ASP A 56 -12.34 9.19 13.47
CA ASP A 56 -13.18 10.10 14.25
C ASP A 56 -12.35 11.00 15.17
N ALA A 57 -11.17 10.52 15.61
CA ALA A 57 -10.17 11.29 16.35
C ALA A 57 -8.76 10.77 16.05
N GLY A 58 -7.76 11.53 16.50
CA GLY A 58 -6.34 11.19 16.37
C GLY A 58 -5.68 11.83 15.16
N LYS A 59 -4.37 11.57 15.03
CA LYS A 59 -3.50 12.20 14.06
C LYS A 59 -2.64 11.16 13.34
N ILE A 60 -2.38 11.39 12.04
CA ILE A 60 -1.49 10.56 11.22
C ILE A 60 -0.48 11.45 10.53
N THR A 61 0.82 11.15 10.69
CA THR A 61 1.89 11.93 10.04
C THR A 61 2.89 11.04 9.33
N ILE A 62 3.49 11.56 8.26
CA ILE A 62 4.68 10.98 7.60
C ILE A 62 5.79 12.04 7.68
N GLY A 63 6.82 11.78 8.49
CA GLY A 63 7.79 12.81 8.88
C GLY A 63 7.07 13.99 9.52
N ASP A 64 7.29 15.18 9.00
CA ASP A 64 6.68 16.43 9.51
C ASP A 64 5.32 16.74 8.86
N HIS A 65 4.85 15.93 7.90
CA HIS A 65 3.61 16.18 7.18
C HIS A 65 2.43 15.48 7.85
N ASP A 66 1.42 16.27 8.25
CA ASP A 66 0.13 15.78 8.70
C ASP A 66 -0.70 15.32 7.51
N ILE A 67 -1.06 14.03 7.50
CA ILE A 67 -1.88 13.42 6.45
C ILE A 67 -3.26 12.99 6.95
N SER A 68 -3.65 13.38 8.16
CA SER A 68 -4.89 12.96 8.82
C SER A 68 -6.13 13.21 7.97
N GLN A 69 -6.19 14.34 7.26
CA GLN A 69 -7.31 14.72 6.39
C GLN A 69 -7.00 14.49 4.90
N THR A 70 -5.81 13.98 4.57
CA THR A 70 -5.40 13.76 3.19
C THR A 70 -6.08 12.50 2.66
N PRO A 71 -6.71 12.54 1.47
CA PRO A 71 -7.32 11.36 0.86
C PRO A 71 -6.26 10.35 0.41
N MET A 72 -6.67 9.09 0.19
CA MET A 72 -5.79 7.96 -0.14
C MET A 72 -4.75 8.28 -1.23
N HIS A 73 -5.17 8.90 -2.35
CA HIS A 73 -4.26 9.26 -3.44
C HIS A 73 -3.20 10.29 -3.03
N GLY A 74 -3.53 11.21 -2.13
CA GLY A 74 -2.57 12.17 -1.57
C GLY A 74 -1.59 11.49 -0.61
N ARG A 75 -2.05 10.53 0.19
CA ARG A 75 -1.17 9.71 1.05
C ARG A 75 -0.23 8.84 0.24
N ALA A 76 -0.68 8.29 -0.88
CA ALA A 76 0.18 7.59 -1.82
C ALA A 76 1.30 8.50 -2.37
N LYS A 77 0.97 9.74 -2.76
CA LYS A 77 1.98 10.75 -3.16
C LYS A 77 2.94 11.13 -2.03
N ALA A 78 2.49 11.11 -0.77
CA ALA A 78 3.34 11.32 0.40
C ALA A 78 4.29 10.14 0.67
N GLY A 79 4.07 9.01 0.01
CA GLY A 79 4.92 7.82 0.07
C GLY A 79 4.35 6.66 0.89
N LEU A 80 3.02 6.60 1.05
CA LEU A 80 2.35 5.48 1.70
C LEU A 80 1.86 4.47 0.67
N GLY A 81 2.44 3.27 0.65
CA GLY A 81 1.98 2.15 -0.15
C GLY A 81 0.99 1.27 0.62
N TYR A 82 0.11 0.62 -0.11
CA TYR A 82 -0.86 -0.32 0.47
C TYR A 82 -1.02 -1.56 -0.41
N LEU A 83 -0.90 -2.72 0.22
CA LEU A 83 -1.16 -4.01 -0.39
C LEU A 83 -2.38 -4.63 0.29
N PRO A 84 -3.56 -4.63 -0.35
CA PRO A 84 -4.78 -5.19 0.22
C PRO A 84 -4.72 -6.71 0.32
N GLN A 85 -5.57 -7.27 1.17
CA GLN A 85 -5.82 -8.71 1.25
C GLN A 85 -6.43 -9.25 -0.05
N GLU A 86 -7.38 -8.51 -0.62
CA GLU A 86 -8.06 -8.91 -1.85
C GLU A 86 -7.20 -8.71 -3.10
N ALA A 87 -7.42 -9.56 -4.10
CA ALA A 87 -6.72 -9.47 -5.38
C ALA A 87 -6.99 -8.13 -6.07
N SER A 88 -5.92 -7.40 -6.35
CA SER A 88 -5.97 -6.05 -6.92
C SER A 88 -5.39 -5.91 -8.33
N VAL A 89 -4.93 -7.03 -8.93
CA VAL A 89 -4.33 -7.01 -10.28
C VAL A 89 -5.32 -6.54 -11.34
N PHE A 90 -4.88 -5.76 -12.30
CA PHE A 90 -5.67 -5.41 -13.48
C PHE A 90 -5.77 -6.61 -14.40
N ARG A 91 -6.88 -7.35 -14.29
CA ARG A 91 -7.07 -8.68 -14.89
C ARG A 91 -6.90 -8.73 -16.41
N LYS A 92 -7.28 -7.66 -17.13
CA LYS A 92 -7.23 -7.58 -18.59
C LYS A 92 -5.89 -7.07 -19.12
N LEU A 93 -5.06 -6.48 -18.28
CA LEU A 93 -3.72 -6.00 -18.64
C LEU A 93 -2.70 -7.12 -18.52
N SER A 94 -1.62 -7.03 -19.30
CA SER A 94 -0.45 -7.88 -19.11
C SER A 94 0.27 -7.57 -17.78
N VAL A 95 1.16 -8.44 -17.35
CA VAL A 95 2.02 -8.18 -16.18
C VAL A 95 2.82 -6.90 -16.39
N SER A 96 3.44 -6.75 -17.55
CA SER A 96 4.18 -5.53 -17.93
C SER A 96 3.30 -4.28 -17.85
N ASP A 97 2.08 -4.33 -18.40
CA ASP A 97 1.17 -3.18 -18.40
C ASP A 97 0.61 -2.89 -16.99
N ASN A 98 0.45 -3.90 -16.14
CA ASN A 98 0.09 -3.71 -14.73
C ASN A 98 1.10 -2.84 -13.98
N LEU A 99 2.40 -3.07 -14.20
CA LEU A 99 3.46 -2.24 -13.61
C LEU A 99 3.50 -0.86 -14.28
N MET A 100 3.43 -0.83 -15.61
CA MET A 100 3.54 0.40 -16.38
C MET A 100 2.44 1.40 -16.05
N ALA A 101 1.19 0.93 -15.83
CA ALA A 101 0.05 1.76 -15.44
C ALA A 101 0.32 2.59 -14.16
N ILE A 102 1.13 2.07 -13.24
CA ILE A 102 1.52 2.81 -12.03
C ILE A 102 2.77 3.66 -12.28
N LEU A 103 3.74 3.14 -13.03
CA LEU A 103 4.97 3.88 -13.34
C LEU A 103 4.69 5.15 -14.16
N GLU A 104 3.65 5.16 -14.99
CA GLU A 104 3.24 6.34 -15.76
C GLU A 104 2.75 7.50 -14.88
N LEU A 105 2.28 7.22 -13.66
CA LEU A 105 1.89 8.24 -12.69
C LEU A 105 3.10 8.92 -12.01
N ARG A 106 4.31 8.39 -12.19
CA ARG A 106 5.55 8.92 -11.62
C ARG A 106 6.12 10.03 -12.50
N SER A 107 5.89 11.26 -12.11
CA SER A 107 6.41 12.45 -12.79
C SER A 107 7.94 12.64 -12.64
N ASP A 108 8.55 11.97 -11.66
CA ASP A 108 9.99 11.98 -11.40
C ASP A 108 10.79 11.07 -12.35
N LEU A 109 10.11 10.22 -13.13
CA LEU A 109 10.74 9.31 -14.06
C LEU A 109 10.51 9.72 -15.52
N SER A 110 11.59 9.76 -16.32
CA SER A 110 11.51 9.83 -17.77
C SER A 110 10.93 8.54 -18.37
N LYS A 111 10.56 8.55 -19.65
CA LYS A 111 10.07 7.35 -20.36
C LYS A 111 11.06 6.17 -20.24
N ASN A 112 12.35 6.43 -20.43
CA ASN A 112 13.39 5.41 -20.28
C ASN A 112 13.59 4.98 -18.81
N GLY A 113 13.39 5.91 -17.87
CA GLY A 113 13.43 5.61 -16.44
C GLY A 113 12.33 4.64 -16.01
N ARG A 114 11.11 4.84 -16.51
CA ARG A 114 9.97 3.94 -16.28
C ARG A 114 10.21 2.55 -16.86
N GLN A 115 10.79 2.45 -18.05
CA GLN A 115 11.14 1.15 -18.64
C GLN A 115 12.16 0.40 -17.81
N ARG A 116 13.25 1.07 -17.40
CA ARG A 116 14.28 0.45 -16.52
C ARG A 116 13.69 -0.01 -15.20
N GLU A 117 12.84 0.81 -14.57
CA GLU A 117 12.22 0.45 -13.29
C GLU A 117 11.25 -0.73 -13.43
N ARG A 118 10.48 -0.80 -14.53
CA ARG A 118 9.66 -1.95 -14.87
C ARG A 118 10.51 -3.22 -15.00
N GLU A 119 11.58 -3.17 -15.76
CA GLU A 119 12.50 -4.30 -15.99
C GLU A 119 13.11 -4.75 -14.66
N ARG A 120 13.61 -3.82 -13.85
CA ARG A 120 14.13 -4.11 -12.51
C ARG A 120 13.12 -4.86 -11.63
N LEU A 121 11.87 -4.42 -11.59
CA LEU A 121 10.83 -5.07 -10.80
C LEU A 121 10.42 -6.43 -11.37
N LEU A 122 10.36 -6.58 -12.70
CA LEU A 122 10.11 -7.88 -13.34
C LEU A 122 11.20 -8.90 -12.96
N ASP A 123 12.45 -8.49 -12.94
CA ASP A 123 13.58 -9.36 -12.58
C ASP A 123 13.58 -9.67 -11.08
N GLU A 124 13.41 -8.66 -10.22
CA GLU A 124 13.41 -8.82 -8.75
C GLU A 124 12.32 -9.79 -8.26
N PHE A 125 11.16 -9.76 -8.90
CA PHE A 125 10.02 -10.64 -8.57
C PHE A 125 9.93 -11.90 -9.44
N HIS A 126 10.93 -12.17 -10.27
CA HIS A 126 10.98 -13.32 -11.19
C HIS A 126 9.72 -13.40 -12.08
N LEU A 127 9.32 -12.27 -12.68
CA LEU A 127 8.14 -12.12 -13.51
C LEU A 127 8.45 -11.94 -14.99
N GLY A 128 9.72 -11.90 -15.37
CA GLY A 128 10.16 -11.63 -16.76
C GLY A 128 9.51 -12.54 -17.78
N HIS A 129 9.45 -13.85 -17.50
CA HIS A 129 8.83 -14.86 -18.37
C HIS A 129 7.30 -14.74 -18.48
N LEU A 130 6.66 -13.96 -17.59
CA LEU A 130 5.22 -13.70 -17.57
C LEU A 130 4.87 -12.29 -18.06
N SER A 131 5.85 -11.52 -18.55
CA SER A 131 5.67 -10.09 -18.84
C SER A 131 4.49 -9.79 -19.79
N SER A 132 4.22 -10.66 -20.76
CA SER A 132 3.10 -10.57 -21.72
C SER A 132 1.82 -11.30 -21.26
N THR A 133 1.87 -12.07 -20.17
CA THR A 133 0.74 -12.83 -19.64
C THR A 133 -0.29 -11.89 -19.02
N LYS A 134 -1.57 -12.07 -19.33
CA LYS A 134 -2.66 -11.27 -18.73
C LYS A 134 -2.88 -11.64 -17.26
N GLY A 135 -3.22 -10.65 -16.44
CA GLY A 135 -3.45 -10.82 -15.01
C GLY A 135 -4.50 -11.89 -14.66
N MET A 136 -5.50 -12.10 -15.54
CA MET A 136 -6.52 -13.14 -15.36
C MET A 136 -6.00 -14.58 -15.51
N ALA A 137 -4.87 -14.77 -16.17
CA ALA A 137 -4.28 -16.08 -16.44
C ALA A 137 -3.21 -16.47 -15.41
N LEU A 138 -2.90 -15.61 -14.46
CA LEU A 138 -1.90 -15.85 -13.42
C LEU A 138 -2.41 -16.79 -12.34
N SER A 139 -1.56 -17.68 -11.86
CA SER A 139 -1.77 -18.42 -10.62
C SER A 139 -1.86 -17.48 -9.41
N GLY A 140 -2.31 -17.97 -8.26
CA GLY A 140 -2.41 -17.16 -7.04
C GLY A 140 -1.07 -16.55 -6.62
N GLY A 141 -0.02 -17.36 -6.60
CA GLY A 141 1.32 -16.90 -6.22
C GLY A 141 1.95 -15.91 -7.22
N GLU A 142 1.77 -16.15 -8.52
CA GLU A 142 2.22 -15.21 -9.56
C GLU A 142 1.48 -13.89 -9.45
N ARG A 143 0.17 -13.94 -9.26
CA ARG A 143 -0.66 -12.75 -9.06
C ARG A 143 -0.18 -11.95 -7.86
N ARG A 144 0.08 -12.60 -6.72
CA ARG A 144 0.55 -11.91 -5.51
C ARG A 144 1.89 -11.21 -5.75
N ARG A 145 2.82 -11.85 -6.46
CA ARG A 145 4.10 -11.21 -6.83
C ARG A 145 3.90 -9.98 -7.73
N VAL A 146 2.99 -10.06 -8.70
CA VAL A 146 2.65 -8.90 -9.54
C VAL A 146 2.04 -7.75 -8.73
N GLU A 147 1.17 -8.04 -7.77
CA GLU A 147 0.56 -7.04 -6.90
C GLU A 147 1.59 -6.35 -6.01
N ILE A 148 2.55 -7.10 -5.46
CA ILE A 148 3.65 -6.54 -4.69
C ILE A 148 4.54 -5.67 -5.57
N ALA A 149 4.98 -6.17 -6.73
CA ALA A 149 5.79 -5.41 -7.68
C ALA A 149 5.08 -4.11 -8.10
N ARG A 150 3.78 -4.18 -8.38
CA ARG A 150 2.96 -3.02 -8.72
C ARG A 150 2.87 -2.00 -7.57
N ALA A 151 2.70 -2.45 -6.34
CA ALA A 151 2.68 -1.57 -5.18
C ALA A 151 4.03 -0.83 -5.00
N LEU A 152 5.14 -1.49 -5.32
CA LEU A 152 6.48 -0.90 -5.27
C LEU A 152 6.77 0.09 -6.42
N CYS A 153 6.04 0.02 -7.54
CA CYS A 153 6.17 0.98 -8.64
C CYS A 153 6.00 2.44 -8.19
N SER A 154 5.18 2.69 -7.17
CA SER A 154 4.96 4.03 -6.60
C SER A 154 6.15 4.53 -5.75
N ASN A 155 7.18 3.72 -5.54
CA ASN A 155 8.33 3.98 -4.67
C ASN A 155 7.90 4.43 -3.26
N PRO A 156 7.13 3.62 -2.55
CA PRO A 156 6.60 3.98 -1.24
C PRO A 156 7.73 4.06 -0.20
N LYS A 157 7.59 4.98 0.75
CA LYS A 157 8.48 5.10 1.93
C LYS A 157 8.05 4.17 3.06
N PHE A 158 6.76 3.90 3.12
CA PHE A 158 6.12 2.98 4.06
C PHE A 158 5.11 2.11 3.32
N MET A 159 5.08 0.82 3.64
CA MET A 159 4.12 -0.14 3.09
C MET A 159 3.22 -0.67 4.19
N LEU A 160 1.93 -0.63 3.95
CA LEU A 160 0.96 -1.36 4.77
C LEU A 160 0.58 -2.64 4.02
N LEU A 161 0.73 -3.77 4.71
CA LEU A 161 0.45 -5.11 4.18
C LEU A 161 -0.69 -5.70 5.00
N ASP A 162 -1.85 -5.90 4.38
CA ASP A 162 -3.04 -6.45 5.03
C ASP A 162 -3.11 -7.96 4.69
N GLU A 163 -2.83 -8.81 5.69
CA GLU A 163 -2.75 -10.27 5.55
C GLU A 163 -1.97 -10.68 4.28
N PRO A 164 -0.64 -10.40 4.23
CA PRO A 164 0.14 -10.56 3.00
C PRO A 164 0.41 -12.02 2.60
N PHE A 165 0.09 -13.00 3.49
CA PHE A 165 0.36 -14.44 3.31
C PHE A 165 -0.92 -15.26 3.21
#